data_cbb682b9fa458b1ba9857162eb8c8a86
#
_entry.id   cbb682b9fa458b1ba9857162eb8c8a86
#
_cell.length_a   1.000
_cell.length_b   1.000
_cell.length_c   1.000
_cell.angle_alpha   90.00
_cell.angle_beta   90.00
_cell.angle_gamma   90.00
#
_symmetry.space_group_name_H-M   'P 1'
#
loop_
_entity.id
_entity.type
_entity.pdbx_description
1 polymer ?
#
loop_
_entity_poly.entity_id
_entity_poly.type
_entity_poly.pdbx_seq_one_letter_code
_entity_poly.pdbx_strand_id
1 'polypeptide(L)'
;MTTQTSSLRERQRQERERLILQATSEVLIEKSYDAMSMEEVASRIGISRAAIYLHFPSKEDLVLALLQRGIETSVERLDALIAEKGSPREKVRAIIERSYGSTPQPSFQVFNAIMHSPTFFSKAAEKRTTMGDLWKPTVQRLSTLLEEGKRSGDFDPEMPTQLMVNLLVNLLSPFTKHMFEQESIPMPVVVNYLSRYFLKGVSPDDPCAPSVAG
;
A
#
# COMPACT_ATOMS: atom_id res chain seq x y z
N MET A 1 24.55 19.83 2.30
CA MET A 1 23.61 19.77 1.17
C MET A 1 24.42 19.42 -0.07
N THR A 2 24.52 18.13 -0.38
CA THR A 2 25.21 17.62 -1.59
C THR A 2 24.13 17.08 -2.50
N THR A 3 23.70 17.88 -3.45
CA THR A 3 22.85 17.48 -4.58
C THR A 3 23.68 16.56 -5.48
N GLN A 4 23.55 15.26 -5.31
CA GLN A 4 24.10 14.30 -6.28
C GLN A 4 23.31 14.47 -7.57
N THR A 5 23.93 15.13 -8.53
CA THR A 5 23.49 15.12 -9.94
C THR A 5 23.65 13.71 -10.45
N SER A 6 22.57 12.93 -10.49
CA SER A 6 22.58 11.60 -11.10
C SER A 6 23.12 11.72 -12.53
N SER A 7 24.04 10.83 -12.94
CA SER A 7 24.63 10.84 -14.29
C SER A 7 23.53 10.64 -15.34
N LEU A 8 23.73 11.11 -16.56
CA LEU A 8 22.77 10.92 -17.67
C LEU A 8 22.42 9.43 -17.86
N ARG A 9 23.39 8.53 -17.68
CA ARG A 9 23.20 7.08 -17.74
C ARG A 9 22.25 6.59 -16.67
N GLU A 10 22.37 7.11 -15.44
CA GLU A 10 21.50 6.74 -14.33
C GLU A 10 20.05 7.19 -14.57
N ARG A 11 19.86 8.42 -15.05
CA ARG A 11 18.51 8.89 -15.42
C ARG A 11 17.86 8.07 -16.52
N GLN A 12 18.64 7.69 -17.56
CA GLN A 12 18.16 6.84 -18.64
C GLN A 12 17.80 5.43 -18.12
N ARG A 13 18.58 4.89 -17.19
CA ARG A 13 18.28 3.60 -16.55
C ARG A 13 16.99 3.67 -15.75
N GLN A 14 16.83 4.68 -14.88
CA GLN A 14 15.64 4.88 -14.06
C GLN A 14 14.38 5.08 -14.92
N GLU A 15 14.48 5.87 -16.00
CA GLU A 15 13.35 6.05 -16.92
C GLU A 15 12.97 4.74 -17.60
N ARG A 16 13.94 3.94 -18.00
CA ARG A 16 13.66 2.62 -18.58
C ARG A 16 13.00 1.68 -17.57
N GLU A 17 13.50 1.64 -16.34
CA GLU A 17 12.87 0.85 -15.26
C GLU A 17 11.44 1.30 -15.01
N ARG A 18 11.16 2.61 -14.99
CA ARG A 18 9.83 3.17 -14.88
C ARG A 18 8.90 2.67 -15.99
N LEU A 19 9.35 2.69 -17.25
CA LEU A 19 8.56 2.20 -18.40
C LEU A 19 8.30 0.69 -18.30
N ILE A 20 9.31 -0.10 -17.89
CA ILE A 20 9.16 -1.54 -17.68
C ILE A 20 8.11 -1.81 -16.60
N LEU A 21 8.19 -1.13 -15.45
CA LEU A 21 7.24 -1.29 -14.35
C LEU A 21 5.81 -0.88 -14.76
N GLN A 22 5.67 0.18 -15.55
CA GLN A 22 4.37 0.59 -16.07
C GLN A 22 3.76 -0.49 -16.99
N ALA A 23 4.51 -0.98 -17.96
CA ALA A 23 4.05 -2.05 -18.84
C ALA A 23 3.73 -3.34 -18.08
N THR A 24 4.52 -3.64 -17.04
CA THR A 24 4.26 -4.78 -16.15
C THR A 24 2.92 -4.65 -15.43
N SER A 25 2.61 -3.47 -14.92
CA SER A 25 1.31 -3.18 -14.28
C SER A 25 0.15 -3.44 -15.25
N GLU A 26 0.26 -2.95 -16.48
CA GLU A 26 -0.75 -3.13 -17.53
C GLU A 26 -0.96 -4.61 -17.87
N VAL A 27 0.13 -5.36 -18.09
CA VAL A 27 0.05 -6.80 -18.40
C VAL A 27 -0.52 -7.61 -17.25
N LEU A 28 -0.15 -7.29 -15.99
CA LEU A 28 -0.69 -7.95 -14.79
C LEU A 28 -2.21 -7.74 -14.66
N ILE A 29 -2.69 -6.53 -14.94
CA ILE A 29 -4.12 -6.21 -14.89
C ILE A 29 -4.90 -6.99 -15.95
N GLU A 30 -4.33 -7.14 -17.14
CA GLU A 30 -4.98 -7.84 -18.26
C GLU A 30 -4.99 -9.36 -18.09
N LYS A 31 -3.93 -9.96 -17.51
CA LYS A 31 -3.68 -11.41 -17.62
C LYS A 31 -3.43 -12.13 -16.31
N SER A 32 -3.27 -11.46 -15.20
CA SER A 32 -2.77 -12.00 -13.94
C SER A 32 -1.28 -12.39 -13.94
N TYR A 33 -0.74 -12.66 -12.73
CA TYR A 33 0.68 -13.03 -12.58
C TYR A 33 1.05 -14.30 -13.34
N ASP A 34 0.26 -15.37 -13.23
CA ASP A 34 0.66 -16.66 -13.80
C ASP A 34 0.74 -16.62 -15.34
N ALA A 35 -0.15 -15.90 -15.99
CA ALA A 35 -0.20 -15.76 -17.45
C ALA A 35 0.74 -14.70 -18.03
N MET A 36 1.26 -13.75 -17.22
CA MET A 36 2.23 -12.74 -17.66
C MET A 36 3.57 -13.37 -18.05
N SER A 37 4.17 -12.89 -19.13
CA SER A 37 5.55 -13.25 -19.53
C SER A 37 6.46 -12.02 -19.66
N MET A 38 7.77 -12.23 -19.49
CA MET A 38 8.79 -11.18 -19.65
C MET A 38 8.86 -10.71 -21.12
N GLU A 39 8.61 -11.59 -22.07
CA GLU A 39 8.56 -11.29 -23.51
C GLU A 39 7.43 -10.30 -23.83
N GLU A 40 6.30 -10.50 -23.22
CA GLU A 40 5.14 -9.64 -23.45
C GLU A 40 5.36 -8.23 -22.92
N VAL A 41 5.92 -8.12 -21.71
CA VAL A 41 6.30 -6.82 -21.14
C VAL A 41 7.33 -6.12 -22.04
N ALA A 42 8.35 -6.86 -22.54
CA ALA A 42 9.35 -6.33 -23.44
C ALA A 42 8.74 -5.80 -24.75
N SER A 43 7.87 -6.60 -25.36
CA SER A 43 7.19 -6.27 -26.61
C SER A 43 6.35 -4.98 -26.46
N ARG A 44 5.67 -4.79 -25.32
CA ARG A 44 4.81 -3.64 -25.07
C ARG A 44 5.55 -2.29 -25.09
N ILE A 45 6.82 -2.29 -24.70
CA ILE A 45 7.66 -1.09 -24.71
C ILE A 45 8.74 -1.08 -25.80
N GLY A 46 8.68 -2.03 -26.72
CA GLY A 46 9.55 -2.07 -27.88
C GLY A 46 11.03 -2.38 -27.56
N ILE A 47 11.31 -3.18 -26.51
CA ILE A 47 12.66 -3.62 -26.18
C ILE A 47 12.80 -5.14 -26.30
N SER A 48 14.04 -5.63 -26.38
CA SER A 48 14.28 -7.06 -26.39
C SER A 48 14.05 -7.69 -25.01
N ARG A 49 13.70 -8.99 -24.99
CA ARG A 49 13.65 -9.79 -23.76
C ARG A 49 14.97 -9.69 -22.98
N ALA A 50 16.10 -9.75 -23.65
CA ALA A 50 17.42 -9.62 -23.01
C ALA A 50 17.58 -8.28 -22.29
N ALA A 51 17.02 -7.20 -22.84
CA ALA A 51 17.09 -5.87 -22.22
C ALA A 51 16.31 -5.79 -20.91
N ILE A 52 15.17 -6.48 -20.77
CA ILE A 52 14.46 -6.53 -19.46
C ILE A 52 15.31 -7.26 -18.41
N TYR A 53 15.93 -8.38 -18.76
CA TYR A 53 16.74 -9.15 -17.82
C TYR A 53 18.00 -8.40 -17.32
N LEU A 54 18.45 -7.35 -18.01
CA LEU A 54 19.49 -6.46 -17.50
C LEU A 54 19.01 -5.57 -16.34
N HIS A 55 17.70 -5.34 -16.23
CA HIS A 55 17.09 -4.53 -15.16
C HIS A 55 16.48 -5.41 -14.06
N PHE A 56 15.80 -6.48 -14.45
CA PHE A 56 15.10 -7.39 -13.54
C PHE A 56 15.46 -8.84 -13.85
N PRO A 57 16.27 -9.48 -12.99
CA PRO A 57 16.80 -10.82 -13.25
C PRO A 57 15.75 -11.93 -13.40
N SER A 58 14.55 -11.71 -12.84
CA SER A 58 13.43 -12.65 -12.95
C SER A 58 12.09 -11.92 -12.99
N LYS A 59 11.03 -12.66 -13.33
CA LYS A 59 9.64 -12.19 -13.28
C LYS A 59 9.24 -11.79 -11.86
N GLU A 60 9.72 -12.55 -10.88
CA GLU A 60 9.50 -12.29 -9.46
C GLU A 60 10.14 -10.97 -9.03
N ASP A 61 11.40 -10.71 -9.43
CA ASP A 61 12.10 -9.45 -9.13
C ASP A 61 11.38 -8.25 -9.73
N LEU A 62 10.88 -8.40 -10.96
CA LEU A 62 10.11 -7.38 -11.64
C LEU A 62 8.82 -7.04 -10.89
N VAL A 63 8.08 -8.06 -10.46
CA VAL A 63 6.80 -7.85 -9.74
C VAL A 63 7.04 -7.34 -8.31
N LEU A 64 8.07 -7.83 -7.61
CA LEU A 64 8.47 -7.29 -6.32
C LEU A 64 8.86 -5.81 -6.40
N ALA A 65 9.62 -5.41 -7.42
CA ALA A 65 9.98 -4.01 -7.65
C ALA A 65 8.75 -3.14 -7.94
N LEU A 66 7.77 -3.66 -8.70
CA LEU A 66 6.50 -2.98 -8.94
C LEU A 66 5.72 -2.76 -7.64
N LEU A 67 5.60 -3.79 -6.80
CA LEU A 67 4.95 -3.69 -5.49
C LEU A 67 5.66 -2.70 -4.58
N GLN A 68 6.98 -2.79 -4.51
CA GLN A 68 7.81 -1.87 -3.72
C GLN A 68 7.59 -0.41 -4.16
N ARG A 69 7.60 -0.13 -5.45
CA ARG A 69 7.35 1.22 -5.99
C ARG A 69 5.96 1.74 -5.62
N GLY A 70 4.95 0.88 -5.68
CA GLY A 70 3.59 1.21 -5.26
C GLY A 70 3.49 1.57 -3.77
N ILE A 71 4.20 0.82 -2.92
CA ILE A 71 4.26 1.07 -1.49
C ILE A 71 5.04 2.35 -1.19
N GLU A 72 6.19 2.59 -1.82
CA GLU A 72 6.97 3.84 -1.67
C GLU A 72 6.09 5.07 -1.97
N THR A 73 5.37 5.05 -3.08
CA THR A 73 4.43 6.13 -3.44
C THR A 73 3.31 6.29 -2.39
N SER A 74 2.82 5.19 -1.83
CA SER A 74 1.80 5.24 -0.78
C SER A 74 2.35 5.81 0.52
N VAL A 75 3.59 5.47 0.86
CA VAL A 75 4.31 6.00 2.02
C VAL A 75 4.57 7.50 1.88
N GLU A 76 5.00 7.97 0.71
CA GLU A 76 5.18 9.41 0.44
C GLU A 76 3.88 10.21 0.64
N ARG A 77 2.75 9.65 0.18
CA ARG A 77 1.43 10.26 0.39
C ARG A 77 1.02 10.24 1.86
N LEU A 78 1.30 9.16 2.57
CA LEU A 78 1.04 9.04 3.99
C LEU A 78 1.87 10.06 4.79
N ASP A 79 3.15 10.20 4.47
CA ASP A 79 4.03 11.18 5.10
C ASP A 79 3.53 12.62 4.87
N ALA A 80 3.08 12.94 3.66
CA ALA A 80 2.48 14.25 3.35
C ALA A 80 1.23 14.51 4.20
N LEU A 81 0.36 13.51 4.38
CA LEU A 81 -0.84 13.58 5.22
C LEU A 81 -0.50 13.78 6.70
N ILE A 82 0.47 13.03 7.20
CA ILE A 82 0.90 13.12 8.61
C ILE A 82 1.54 14.49 8.91
N ALA A 83 2.18 15.11 7.91
CA ALA A 83 2.78 16.42 8.04
C ALA A 83 1.76 17.59 8.04
N GLU A 84 0.51 17.34 7.64
CA GLU A 84 -0.56 18.35 7.69
C GLU A 84 -0.86 18.77 9.14
N LYS A 85 -1.36 20.00 9.31
CA LYS A 85 -1.82 20.50 10.62
C LYS A 85 -3.09 19.73 11.03
N GLY A 86 -3.20 19.42 12.31
CA GLY A 86 -4.37 18.75 12.86
C GLY A 86 -4.00 17.75 13.95
N SER A 87 -5.01 17.32 14.70
CA SER A 87 -4.87 16.28 15.72
C SER A 87 -4.60 14.91 15.07
N PRO A 88 -4.00 13.96 15.78
CA PRO A 88 -3.86 12.58 15.32
C PRO A 88 -5.19 11.98 14.84
N ARG A 89 -6.29 12.29 15.51
CA ARG A 89 -7.64 11.86 15.14
C ARG A 89 -8.08 12.40 13.78
N GLU A 90 -7.82 13.68 13.51
CA GLU A 90 -8.13 14.31 12.21
C GLU A 90 -7.27 13.72 11.08
N LYS A 91 -5.99 13.47 11.35
CA LYS A 91 -5.07 12.82 10.39
C LYS A 91 -5.51 11.41 10.04
N VAL A 92 -5.88 10.59 11.02
CA VAL A 92 -6.40 9.23 10.78
C VAL A 92 -7.69 9.29 9.95
N ARG A 93 -8.60 10.22 10.26
CA ARG A 93 -9.80 10.44 9.44
C ARG A 93 -9.43 10.77 7.99
N ALA A 94 -8.53 11.72 7.77
CA ALA A 94 -8.09 12.12 6.44
C ALA A 94 -7.42 10.97 5.68
N ILE A 95 -6.65 10.12 6.35
CA ILE A 95 -6.04 8.91 5.76
C ILE A 95 -7.13 7.98 5.25
N ILE A 96 -8.16 7.69 6.04
CA ILE A 96 -9.28 6.85 5.63
C ILE A 96 -10.02 7.49 4.43
N GLU A 97 -10.42 8.74 4.55
CA GLU A 97 -11.16 9.47 3.51
C GLU A 97 -10.42 9.50 2.17
N ARG A 98 -9.12 9.83 2.18
CA ARG A 98 -8.31 9.90 0.95
C ARG A 98 -8.03 8.53 0.34
N SER A 99 -7.90 7.49 1.16
CA SER A 99 -7.70 6.13 0.65
C SER A 99 -8.89 5.61 -0.15
N TYR A 100 -10.09 5.98 0.24
CA TYR A 100 -11.33 5.60 -0.45
C TYR A 100 -11.77 6.61 -1.52
N GLY A 101 -11.48 7.89 -1.34
CA GLY A 101 -11.86 8.96 -2.27
C GLY A 101 -11.04 9.01 -3.56
N SER A 102 -9.93 8.29 -3.64
CA SER A 102 -9.10 8.22 -4.84
C SER A 102 -9.78 7.35 -5.90
N THR A 103 -9.71 7.77 -7.17
CA THR A 103 -10.03 6.93 -8.35
C THR A 103 -9.38 5.56 -8.22
N PRO A 104 -9.98 4.48 -8.78
CA PRO A 104 -9.39 3.14 -8.73
C PRO A 104 -7.93 3.21 -9.14
N GLN A 105 -7.03 2.98 -8.19
CA GLN A 105 -5.59 3.02 -8.48
C GLN A 105 -5.22 1.72 -9.18
N PRO A 106 -4.36 1.74 -10.20
CA PRO A 106 -3.80 0.52 -10.79
C PRO A 106 -3.24 -0.44 -9.74
N SER A 107 -2.79 0.09 -8.60
CA SER A 107 -2.28 -0.65 -7.44
C SER A 107 -3.24 -1.71 -6.90
N PHE A 108 -4.56 -1.49 -6.92
CA PHE A 108 -5.51 -2.53 -6.49
C PHE A 108 -5.60 -3.67 -7.50
N GLN A 109 -5.74 -3.35 -8.78
CA GLN A 109 -5.85 -4.37 -9.83
C GLN A 109 -4.56 -5.20 -9.91
N VAL A 110 -3.39 -4.56 -9.79
CA VAL A 110 -2.08 -5.22 -9.67
C VAL A 110 -2.03 -6.10 -8.44
N PHE A 111 -2.42 -5.58 -7.28
CA PHE A 111 -2.46 -6.34 -6.03
C PHE A 111 -3.36 -7.58 -6.17
N ASN A 112 -4.56 -7.42 -6.71
CA ASN A 112 -5.49 -8.53 -6.93
C ASN A 112 -4.93 -9.56 -7.90
N ALA A 113 -4.29 -9.14 -9.00
CA ALA A 113 -3.67 -10.02 -9.99
C ALA A 113 -2.54 -10.88 -9.40
N ILE A 114 -1.90 -10.41 -8.32
CA ILE A 114 -0.79 -11.08 -7.64
C ILE A 114 -1.30 -11.95 -6.48
N MET A 115 -2.27 -11.44 -5.70
CA MET A 115 -2.75 -12.11 -4.47
C MET A 115 -3.41 -13.46 -4.72
N HIS A 116 -3.91 -13.71 -5.93
CA HIS A 116 -4.51 -14.99 -6.31
C HIS A 116 -3.50 -15.98 -6.92
N SER A 117 -2.20 -15.66 -6.94
CA SER A 117 -1.16 -16.54 -7.48
C SER A 117 -0.34 -17.22 -6.38
N PRO A 118 -0.62 -18.50 -6.05
CA PRO A 118 0.23 -19.28 -5.13
C PRO A 118 1.69 -19.36 -5.62
N THR A 119 1.88 -19.39 -6.94
CA THR A 119 3.20 -19.44 -7.58
C THR A 119 4.04 -18.21 -7.23
N PHE A 120 3.44 -17.00 -7.23
CA PHE A 120 4.16 -15.80 -6.84
C PHE A 120 4.65 -15.87 -5.39
N PHE A 121 3.77 -16.24 -4.45
CA PHE A 121 4.14 -16.29 -3.04
C PHE A 121 5.23 -17.31 -2.74
N SER A 122 5.15 -18.50 -3.34
CA SER A 122 6.19 -19.52 -3.20
C SER A 122 7.56 -18.99 -3.64
N LYS A 123 7.64 -18.40 -4.83
CA LYS A 123 8.88 -17.89 -5.40
C LYS A 123 9.39 -16.61 -4.71
N ALA A 124 8.49 -15.74 -4.25
CA ALA A 124 8.87 -14.56 -3.47
C ALA A 124 9.47 -14.96 -2.12
N ALA A 125 8.94 -15.99 -1.48
CA ALA A 125 9.50 -16.53 -0.23
C ALA A 125 10.93 -17.05 -0.40
N GLU A 126 11.25 -17.68 -1.53
CA GLU A 126 12.62 -18.10 -1.86
C GLU A 126 13.61 -16.93 -1.88
N LYS A 127 13.16 -15.74 -2.25
CA LYS A 127 13.97 -14.51 -2.28
C LYS A 127 14.12 -13.82 -0.93
N ARG A 128 13.60 -14.42 0.16
CA ARG A 128 13.62 -13.87 1.52
C ARG A 128 12.93 -12.49 1.66
N THR A 129 12.12 -12.09 0.69
CA THR A 129 11.29 -10.90 0.76
C THR A 129 9.89 -11.31 1.11
N THR A 130 9.43 -10.91 2.28
CA THR A 130 8.04 -11.15 2.69
C THR A 130 7.17 -9.94 2.41
N MET A 131 5.87 -10.16 2.23
CA MET A 131 4.91 -9.06 2.13
C MET A 131 4.96 -8.16 3.38
N GLY A 132 5.21 -8.76 4.55
CA GLY A 132 5.39 -8.00 5.80
C GLY A 132 6.55 -7.01 5.74
N ASP A 133 7.68 -7.38 5.11
CA ASP A 133 8.82 -6.48 4.97
C ASP A 133 8.49 -5.27 4.09
N LEU A 134 7.74 -5.47 3.03
CA LEU A 134 7.29 -4.39 2.15
C LEU A 134 6.38 -3.40 2.89
N TRP A 135 5.49 -3.88 3.78
CA TRP A 135 4.55 -3.03 4.53
C TRP A 135 5.16 -2.37 5.78
N LYS A 136 6.32 -2.80 6.22
CA LYS A 136 7.00 -2.28 7.41
C LYS A 136 7.06 -0.76 7.51
N PRO A 137 7.44 -0.01 6.45
CA PRO A 137 7.47 1.46 6.49
C PRO A 137 6.09 2.08 6.75
N THR A 138 5.04 1.54 6.17
CA THR A 138 3.66 2.01 6.40
C THR A 138 3.22 1.75 7.83
N VAL A 139 3.45 0.53 8.34
CA VAL A 139 3.14 0.13 9.71
C VAL A 139 3.83 1.04 10.72
N GLN A 140 5.13 1.35 10.54
CA GLN A 140 5.88 2.22 11.43
C GLN A 140 5.27 3.63 11.52
N ARG A 141 4.89 4.23 10.39
CA ARG A 141 4.28 5.56 10.35
C ARG A 141 2.93 5.61 11.04
N LEU A 142 2.09 4.63 10.76
CA LEU A 142 0.79 4.51 11.41
C LEU A 142 0.94 4.26 12.91
N SER A 143 1.90 3.42 13.33
CA SER A 143 2.20 3.20 14.76
C SER A 143 2.58 4.50 15.44
N THR A 144 3.48 5.29 14.85
CA THR A 144 3.91 6.58 15.41
C THR A 144 2.72 7.54 15.56
N LEU A 145 1.89 7.67 14.53
CA LEU A 145 0.71 8.53 14.57
C LEU A 145 -0.30 8.10 15.64
N LEU A 146 -0.53 6.80 15.79
CA LEU A 146 -1.47 6.27 16.78
C LEU A 146 -0.91 6.44 18.22
N GLU A 147 0.40 6.26 18.42
CA GLU A 147 1.05 6.53 19.69
C GLU A 147 1.00 8.03 20.06
N GLU A 148 1.13 8.93 19.09
CA GLU A 148 0.90 10.35 19.29
C GLU A 148 -0.53 10.64 19.75
N GLY A 149 -1.52 9.98 19.12
CA GLY A 149 -2.93 10.11 19.48
C GLY A 149 -3.25 9.57 20.87
N LYS A 150 -2.61 8.48 21.30
CA LYS A 150 -2.72 7.98 22.70
C LYS A 150 -2.16 9.00 23.69
N ARG A 151 -1.01 9.60 23.38
CA ARG A 151 -0.40 10.62 24.27
C ARG A 151 -1.19 11.93 24.32
N SER A 152 -1.88 12.30 23.25
CA SER A 152 -2.75 13.49 23.21
C SER A 152 -4.15 13.26 23.77
N GLY A 153 -4.52 12.02 24.10
CA GLY A 153 -5.86 11.65 24.56
C GLY A 153 -6.90 11.48 23.43
N ASP A 154 -6.45 11.50 22.17
CA ASP A 154 -7.33 11.25 21.01
C ASP A 154 -7.74 9.78 20.90
N PHE A 155 -6.91 8.86 21.41
CA PHE A 155 -7.11 7.42 21.36
C PHE A 155 -6.91 6.77 22.72
N ASP A 156 -7.55 5.62 22.91
CA ASP A 156 -7.49 4.82 24.12
C ASP A 156 -6.05 4.40 24.46
N PRO A 157 -5.48 4.86 25.58
CA PRO A 157 -4.11 4.51 25.95
C PRO A 157 -3.91 3.03 26.27
N GLU A 158 -4.96 2.31 26.69
CA GLU A 158 -4.89 0.89 27.08
C GLU A 158 -4.97 -0.05 25.87
N MET A 159 -5.56 0.40 24.73
CA MET A 159 -5.66 -0.42 23.53
C MET A 159 -4.28 -0.65 22.91
N PRO A 160 -3.86 -1.92 22.65
CA PRO A 160 -2.57 -2.19 22.04
C PRO A 160 -2.42 -1.50 20.68
N THR A 161 -1.36 -0.71 20.51
CA THR A 161 -1.11 0.05 19.25
C THR A 161 -1.02 -0.87 18.04
N GLN A 162 -0.44 -2.05 18.18
CA GLN A 162 -0.39 -3.03 17.09
C GLN A 162 -1.78 -3.49 16.64
N LEU A 163 -2.74 -3.60 17.57
CA LEU A 163 -4.12 -3.92 17.24
C LEU A 163 -4.76 -2.77 16.44
N MET A 164 -4.61 -1.53 16.91
CA MET A 164 -5.08 -0.35 16.18
C MET A 164 -4.51 -0.27 14.76
N VAL A 165 -3.19 -0.49 14.61
CA VAL A 165 -2.50 -0.50 13.31
C VAL A 165 -3.08 -1.58 12.40
N ASN A 166 -3.22 -2.81 12.90
CA ASN A 166 -3.74 -3.92 12.12
C ASN A 166 -5.18 -3.67 11.64
N LEU A 167 -6.03 -3.12 12.51
CA LEU A 167 -7.39 -2.74 12.14
C LEU A 167 -7.38 -1.65 11.07
N LEU A 168 -6.55 -0.62 11.22
CA LEU A 168 -6.45 0.46 10.26
C LEU A 168 -5.89 -0.02 8.91
N VAL A 169 -4.82 -0.82 8.90
CA VAL A 169 -4.24 -1.38 7.67
C VAL A 169 -5.25 -2.25 6.93
N ASN A 170 -6.00 -3.11 7.65
CA ASN A 170 -7.07 -3.90 7.03
C ASN A 170 -8.17 -3.02 6.45
N LEU A 171 -8.56 -1.98 7.17
CA LEU A 171 -9.56 -1.02 6.69
C LEU A 171 -9.08 -0.31 5.41
N LEU A 172 -7.82 0.08 5.33
CA LEU A 172 -7.22 0.76 4.19
C LEU A 172 -6.84 -0.19 3.04
N SER A 173 -7.01 -1.50 3.22
CA SER A 173 -6.58 -2.47 2.22
C SER A 173 -7.35 -2.33 0.90
N PRO A 174 -6.69 -2.51 -0.24
CA PRO A 174 -7.36 -2.50 -1.53
C PRO A 174 -8.47 -3.55 -1.64
N PHE A 175 -8.33 -4.67 -0.94
CA PHE A 175 -9.33 -5.73 -0.89
C PHE A 175 -10.62 -5.25 -0.22
N THR A 176 -10.52 -4.62 0.96
CA THR A 176 -11.66 -4.07 1.69
C THR A 176 -12.39 -3.01 0.85
N LYS A 177 -11.63 -2.12 0.19
CA LYS A 177 -12.19 -1.13 -0.73
C LYS A 177 -12.97 -1.78 -1.86
N HIS A 178 -12.40 -2.79 -2.51
CA HIS A 178 -13.05 -3.50 -3.61
C HIS A 178 -14.34 -4.19 -3.18
N MET A 179 -14.39 -4.79 -2.01
CA MET A 179 -15.63 -5.39 -1.49
C MET A 179 -16.76 -4.38 -1.46
N PHE A 180 -16.50 -3.16 -1.00
CA PHE A 180 -17.52 -2.10 -0.96
C PHE A 180 -17.86 -1.54 -2.35
N GLU A 181 -16.93 -1.56 -3.30
CA GLU A 181 -17.19 -1.15 -4.70
C GLU A 181 -18.16 -2.10 -5.42
N GLN A 182 -18.26 -3.37 -4.97
CA GLN A 182 -19.21 -4.35 -5.48
C GLN A 182 -20.66 -4.12 -4.96
N GLU A 183 -20.78 -3.36 -3.87
CA GLU A 183 -22.08 -3.08 -3.26
C GLU A 183 -22.71 -1.81 -3.86
N SER A 184 -24.04 -1.76 -3.87
CA SER A 184 -24.78 -0.60 -4.39
C SER A 184 -24.79 0.59 -3.39
N ILE A 185 -23.82 0.66 -2.48
CA ILE A 185 -23.71 1.71 -1.47
C ILE A 185 -22.79 2.82 -2.00
N PRO A 186 -23.23 4.08 -2.01
CA PRO A 186 -22.36 5.19 -2.44
C PRO A 186 -21.08 5.26 -1.58
N MET A 187 -19.91 5.32 -2.24
CA MET A 187 -18.61 5.34 -1.55
C MET A 187 -18.48 6.42 -0.46
N PRO A 188 -19.01 7.65 -0.60
CA PRO A 188 -18.98 8.63 0.47
C PRO A 188 -19.72 8.17 1.75
N VAL A 189 -20.77 7.37 1.60
CA VAL A 189 -21.51 6.78 2.75
C VAL A 189 -20.64 5.74 3.44
N VAL A 190 -20.01 4.84 2.65
CA VAL A 190 -19.08 3.83 3.16
C VAL A 190 -17.97 4.50 3.97
N VAL A 191 -17.28 5.49 3.38
CA VAL A 191 -16.18 6.23 4.02
C VAL A 191 -16.59 6.88 5.32
N ASN A 192 -17.75 7.53 5.35
CA ASN A 192 -18.25 8.17 6.57
C ASN A 192 -18.45 7.15 7.70
N TYR A 193 -19.08 6.00 7.39
CA TYR A 193 -19.31 4.97 8.41
C TYR A 193 -18.02 4.27 8.84
N LEU A 194 -17.11 3.99 7.93
CA LEU A 194 -15.82 3.38 8.26
C LEU A 194 -14.96 4.29 9.15
N SER A 195 -14.88 5.58 8.80
CA SER A 195 -14.18 6.58 9.62
C SER A 195 -14.77 6.68 11.00
N ARG A 196 -16.12 6.77 11.08
CA ARG A 196 -16.84 6.83 12.34
C ARG A 196 -16.66 5.57 13.18
N TYR A 197 -16.76 4.41 12.56
CA TYR A 197 -16.59 3.12 13.22
C TYR A 197 -15.19 2.97 13.81
N PHE A 198 -14.15 3.19 13.01
CA PHE A 198 -12.77 3.09 13.48
C PHE A 198 -12.49 4.10 14.60
N LEU A 199 -12.77 5.39 14.37
CA LEU A 199 -12.47 6.46 15.32
C LEU A 199 -13.27 6.35 16.62
N LYS A 200 -14.45 5.76 16.58
CA LYS A 200 -15.22 5.48 17.80
C LYS A 200 -14.61 4.29 18.55
N GLY A 201 -14.27 3.20 17.85
CA GLY A 201 -13.73 2.00 18.47
C GLY A 201 -12.32 2.16 19.07
N VAL A 202 -11.58 3.23 18.70
CA VAL A 202 -10.27 3.55 19.29
C VAL A 202 -10.35 4.74 20.29
N SER A 203 -11.54 5.23 20.60
CA SER A 203 -11.75 6.37 21.54
C SER A 203 -11.61 5.92 23.00
N PRO A 204 -11.01 6.74 23.87
CA PRO A 204 -10.87 6.41 25.29
C PRO A 204 -12.20 6.29 26.06
N ASP A 205 -13.27 6.86 25.53
CA ASP A 205 -14.59 6.91 26.18
C ASP A 205 -15.59 5.86 25.62
N ASP A 206 -15.12 4.76 25.05
CA ASP A 206 -16.04 3.72 24.56
C ASP A 206 -16.53 2.84 25.73
N PRO A 207 -17.85 2.92 26.10
CA PRO A 207 -18.41 2.11 27.19
C PRO A 207 -18.41 0.59 26.90
N CYS A 208 -17.99 0.17 25.70
CA CYS A 208 -17.84 -1.23 25.31
C CYS A 208 -16.41 -1.76 25.51
N ALA A 209 -15.48 -0.95 26.03
CA ALA A 209 -14.16 -1.44 26.38
C ALA A 209 -14.29 -2.54 27.42
N PRO A 210 -13.84 -3.78 27.16
CA PRO A 210 -13.85 -4.81 28.19
C PRO A 210 -12.97 -4.32 29.34
N SER A 211 -13.53 -4.26 30.53
CA SER A 211 -12.74 -4.12 31.75
C SER A 211 -11.76 -5.30 31.79
N VAL A 212 -10.53 -5.06 31.40
CA VAL A 212 -9.43 -6.04 31.58
C VAL A 212 -9.10 -6.01 33.05
N ALA A 213 -9.97 -6.62 33.87
CA ALA A 213 -9.68 -6.94 35.26
C ALA A 213 -8.57 -8.01 35.23
N GLY A 214 -7.47 -7.67 35.91
CA GLY A 214 -6.21 -8.36 35.99
C GLY A 214 -6.19 -9.83 36.36
#